data_c5c042c919c9e964ddeb2bb5d257e5f4
#
_entry.id   c5c042c919c9e964ddeb2bb5d257e5f4
#
_cell.length_a   1.000
_cell.length_b   1.000
_cell.length_c   1.000
_cell.angle_alpha   90.00
_cell.angle_beta   90.00
_cell.angle_gamma   90.00
#
_symmetry.space_group_name_H-M   'P 1'
#
loop_
_entity.id
_entity.type
_entity.pdbx_description
1 polymer ?
#
loop_
_entity_poly.entity_id
_entity_poly.type
_entity_poly.pdbx_seq_one_letter_code
_entity_poly.pdbx_strand_id
1 'polypeptide(L)'
;MIPVASEIIVHARQEMVKRLDSYAVEHSELFARVVTFIDKKIVPIVIRHAISGVALVNTEEPLLDDPLSLAMLIDIFSERGFHAVVDLHRIEVPERFDLTSGLIKCRTKKVYRIQIRFQGSEIRRG
;
A
#
# COMPACT_ATOMS: atom_id res chain seq x y z
N MET A 1 -5.31 -35.72 -1.08
CA MET A 1 -3.90 -35.43 -0.75
C MET A 1 -3.72 -33.94 -0.54
N ILE A 2 -3.02 -33.56 0.51
CA ILE A 2 -2.76 -32.16 0.81
C ILE A 2 -1.44 -31.76 0.14
N PRO A 3 -1.42 -30.69 -0.69
CA PRO A 3 -0.19 -30.24 -1.32
C PRO A 3 0.82 -29.74 -0.28
N VAL A 4 2.09 -29.87 -0.56
CA VAL A 4 3.12 -29.29 0.32
C VAL A 4 3.12 -27.76 0.22
N ALA A 5 3.60 -27.09 1.26
CA ALA A 5 3.57 -25.63 1.33
C ALA A 5 4.28 -24.97 0.15
N SER A 6 5.39 -25.52 -0.32
CA SER A 6 6.11 -24.97 -1.47
C SER A 6 5.29 -24.97 -2.75
N GLU A 7 4.48 -26.01 -2.97
CA GLU A 7 3.59 -26.08 -4.14
C GLU A 7 2.49 -25.03 -4.05
N ILE A 8 1.94 -24.82 -2.85
CA ILE A 8 0.91 -23.81 -2.62
C ILE A 8 1.48 -22.42 -2.89
N ILE A 9 2.69 -22.14 -2.43
CA ILE A 9 3.35 -20.85 -2.63
C ILE A 9 3.60 -20.60 -4.11
N VAL A 10 4.08 -21.60 -4.85
CA VAL A 10 4.32 -21.47 -6.30
C VAL A 10 3.01 -21.18 -7.01
N HIS A 11 1.95 -21.91 -6.68
CA HIS A 11 0.64 -21.70 -7.29
C HIS A 11 0.10 -20.31 -7.00
N ALA A 12 0.19 -19.84 -5.75
CA ALA A 12 -0.26 -18.52 -5.37
C ALA A 12 0.50 -17.43 -6.12
N ARG A 13 1.80 -17.60 -6.30
CA ARG A 13 2.63 -16.65 -7.03
C ARG A 13 2.24 -16.59 -8.51
N GLN A 14 1.96 -17.74 -9.12
CA GLN A 14 1.50 -17.79 -10.51
C GLN A 14 0.16 -17.08 -10.69
N GLU A 15 -0.77 -17.26 -9.76
CA GLU A 15 -2.05 -16.56 -9.78
C GLU A 15 -1.86 -15.06 -9.62
N MET A 16 -0.93 -14.63 -8.78
CA MET A 16 -0.62 -13.23 -8.58
C MET A 16 -0.07 -12.59 -9.85
N VAL A 17 0.84 -13.28 -10.55
CA VAL A 17 1.40 -12.79 -11.81
C VAL A 17 0.30 -12.63 -12.86
N LYS A 18 -0.60 -13.60 -12.96
CA LYS A 18 -1.75 -13.50 -13.88
C LYS A 18 -2.62 -12.30 -13.57
N ARG A 19 -2.85 -12.02 -12.29
CA ARG A 19 -3.67 -10.90 -11.86
C ARG A 19 -3.01 -9.57 -12.24
N LEU A 20 -1.69 -9.46 -12.03
CA LEU A 20 -0.94 -8.26 -12.41
C LEU A 20 -0.94 -8.05 -13.92
N ASP A 21 -0.78 -9.12 -14.71
CA ASP A 21 -0.87 -9.06 -16.17
C ASP A 21 -2.24 -8.57 -16.62
N SER A 22 -3.30 -9.04 -15.97
CA SER A 22 -4.67 -8.61 -16.25
C SER A 22 -4.84 -7.11 -15.98
N TYR A 23 -4.31 -6.59 -14.89
CA TYR A 23 -4.35 -5.16 -14.60
C TYR A 23 -3.63 -4.36 -15.69
N ALA A 24 -2.47 -4.83 -16.11
CA ALA A 24 -1.67 -4.14 -17.12
C ALA A 24 -2.37 -4.07 -18.47
N VAL A 25 -3.19 -5.07 -18.80
CA VAL A 25 -3.93 -5.14 -20.07
C VAL A 25 -5.26 -4.40 -19.97
N GLU A 26 -6.06 -4.68 -18.95
CA GLU A 26 -7.42 -4.17 -18.81
C GLU A 26 -7.51 -2.77 -18.21
N HIS A 27 -6.53 -2.42 -17.38
CA HIS A 27 -6.50 -1.14 -16.65
C HIS A 27 -5.12 -0.51 -16.76
N SER A 28 -4.56 -0.47 -17.95
CA SER A 28 -3.16 -0.08 -18.19
C SER A 28 -2.82 1.31 -17.67
N GLU A 29 -3.73 2.27 -17.86
CA GLU A 29 -3.48 3.65 -17.42
C GLU A 29 -3.45 3.76 -15.90
N LEU A 30 -4.45 3.18 -15.24
CA LEU A 30 -4.51 3.17 -13.78
C LEU A 30 -3.34 2.40 -13.19
N PHE A 31 -3.02 1.25 -13.77
CA PHE A 31 -1.90 0.43 -13.31
C PHE A 31 -0.58 1.19 -13.40
N ALA A 32 -0.35 1.90 -14.51
CA ALA A 32 0.85 2.72 -14.67
C ALA A 32 0.93 3.82 -13.61
N ARG A 33 -0.19 4.43 -13.26
CA ARG A 33 -0.24 5.46 -12.22
C ARG A 33 0.09 4.89 -10.84
N VAL A 34 -0.43 3.70 -10.55
CA VAL A 34 -0.15 3.02 -9.27
C VAL A 34 1.34 2.67 -9.19
N VAL A 35 1.92 2.12 -10.25
CA VAL A 35 3.35 1.79 -10.30
C VAL A 35 4.19 3.04 -10.09
N THR A 36 3.85 4.13 -10.75
CA THR A 36 4.57 5.40 -10.60
C THR A 36 4.50 5.92 -9.17
N PHE A 37 3.33 5.85 -8.56
CA PHE A 37 3.15 6.24 -7.16
C PHE A 37 4.02 5.41 -6.23
N ILE A 38 4.02 4.09 -6.41
CA ILE A 38 4.85 3.19 -5.61
C ILE A 38 6.33 3.55 -5.75
N ASP A 39 6.81 3.70 -6.97
CA ASP A 39 8.23 3.98 -7.22
C ASP A 39 8.68 5.32 -6.65
N LYS A 40 7.83 6.33 -6.69
CA LYS A 40 8.21 7.67 -6.26
C LYS A 40 7.99 7.92 -4.78
N LYS A 41 6.92 7.34 -4.19
CA LYS A 41 6.50 7.69 -2.84
C LYS A 41 6.72 6.58 -1.82
N ILE A 42 6.70 5.33 -2.23
CA ILE A 42 6.79 4.20 -1.30
C ILE A 42 8.18 3.58 -1.30
N VAL A 43 8.72 3.25 -2.46
CA VAL A 43 10.01 2.55 -2.57
C VAL A 43 11.13 3.27 -1.84
N PRO A 44 11.30 4.60 -1.93
CA PRO A 44 12.36 5.28 -1.18
C PRO A 44 12.25 5.09 0.33
N ILE A 45 11.04 5.05 0.85
CA ILE A 45 10.80 4.85 2.29
C ILE A 45 11.09 3.41 2.68
N VAL A 46 10.67 2.45 1.85
CA VAL A 46 10.94 1.02 2.08
C VAL A 46 12.45 0.77 2.13
N ILE A 47 13.20 1.34 1.19
CA ILE A 47 14.66 1.20 1.16
C ILE A 47 15.29 1.79 2.41
N ARG A 48 14.82 2.95 2.83
CA ARG A 48 15.35 3.62 4.04
C ARG A 48 15.13 2.79 5.30
N HIS A 49 14.05 2.03 5.36
CA HIS A 49 13.70 1.23 6.53
C HIS A 49 13.97 -0.26 6.34
N ALA A 50 14.86 -0.62 5.43
CA ALA A 50 15.16 -2.02 5.12
C ALA A 50 15.64 -2.81 6.34
N ILE A 51 16.43 -2.18 7.20
CA ILE A 51 16.98 -2.85 8.40
C ILE A 51 15.89 -3.20 9.40
N SER A 52 14.91 -2.32 9.58
CA SER A 52 13.83 -2.56 10.54
C SER A 52 12.83 -3.62 10.08
N GLY A 53 12.77 -3.89 8.78
CA GLY A 53 11.85 -4.87 8.23
C GLY A 53 10.41 -4.39 8.06
N VAL A 54 10.13 -3.16 8.46
CA VAL A 54 8.79 -2.55 8.35
C VAL A 54 8.94 -1.11 7.91
N ALA A 55 8.14 -0.70 6.94
CA ALA A 55 8.06 0.69 6.51
C ALA A 55 6.63 1.20 6.66
N LEU A 56 6.47 2.42 7.14
CA LEU A 56 5.18 3.09 7.25
C LEU A 56 5.17 4.33 6.37
N VAL A 57 4.14 4.43 5.54
CA VAL A 57 3.94 5.57 4.65
C VAL A 57 2.56 6.17 4.93
N ASN A 58 2.52 7.45 5.22
CA ASN A 58 1.26 8.18 5.36
C ASN A 58 1.09 9.07 4.15
N THR A 59 -0.04 9.00 3.49
CA THR A 59 -0.28 9.75 2.25
C THR A 59 -1.74 10.14 2.11
N GLU A 60 -1.99 11.26 1.44
CA GLU A 60 -3.33 11.74 1.10
C GLU A 60 -3.65 11.47 -0.37
N GLU A 61 -2.88 10.65 -1.05
CA GLU A 61 -2.98 10.44 -2.49
C GLU A 61 -4.40 10.02 -2.91
N PRO A 62 -5.11 10.82 -3.73
CA PRO A 62 -6.48 10.49 -4.16
C PRO A 62 -6.57 9.22 -4.98
N LEU A 63 -5.49 8.80 -5.60
CA LEU A 63 -5.43 7.53 -6.34
C LEU A 63 -5.89 6.36 -5.49
N LEU A 64 -5.62 6.42 -4.19
CA LEU A 64 -5.95 5.35 -3.25
C LEU A 64 -7.44 5.32 -2.86
N ASP A 65 -8.22 6.30 -3.27
CA ASP A 65 -9.67 6.29 -3.06
C ASP A 65 -10.36 5.24 -3.93
N ASP A 66 -9.70 4.79 -4.99
CA ASP A 66 -10.23 3.75 -5.87
C ASP A 66 -9.85 2.37 -5.29
N PRO A 67 -10.84 1.51 -4.98
CA PRO A 67 -10.56 0.16 -4.46
C PRO A 67 -9.67 -0.67 -5.39
N LEU A 68 -9.77 -0.46 -6.68
CA LEU A 68 -8.93 -1.17 -7.65
C LEU A 68 -7.47 -0.77 -7.51
N SER A 69 -7.20 0.52 -7.27
CA SER A 69 -5.83 0.99 -7.02
C SER A 69 -5.23 0.36 -5.77
N LEU A 70 -6.03 0.24 -4.71
CA LEU A 70 -5.58 -0.43 -3.49
C LEU A 70 -5.25 -1.89 -3.74
N ALA A 71 -6.11 -2.59 -4.48
CA ALA A 71 -5.88 -3.98 -4.85
C ALA A 71 -4.59 -4.14 -5.67
N MET A 72 -4.37 -3.26 -6.62
CA MET A 72 -3.15 -3.26 -7.44
C MET A 72 -1.90 -3.07 -6.58
N LEU A 73 -1.94 -2.11 -5.66
CA LEU A 73 -0.81 -1.83 -4.78
C LEU A 73 -0.47 -3.05 -3.92
N ILE A 74 -1.46 -3.65 -3.29
CA ILE A 74 -1.28 -4.82 -2.44
C ILE A 74 -0.72 -5.98 -3.26
N ASP A 75 -1.27 -6.22 -4.45
CA ASP A 75 -0.85 -7.32 -5.30
C ASP A 75 0.58 -7.14 -5.83
N ILE A 76 0.96 -5.91 -6.17
CA ILE A 76 2.33 -5.61 -6.62
C ILE A 76 3.34 -5.96 -5.53
N PHE A 77 3.08 -5.54 -4.30
CA PHE A 77 3.98 -5.83 -3.18
C PHE A 77 3.99 -7.32 -2.83
N SER A 78 2.82 -7.96 -2.84
CA SER A 78 2.71 -9.40 -2.57
C SER A 78 3.52 -10.23 -3.55
N GLU A 79 3.45 -9.90 -4.84
CA GLU A 79 4.18 -10.61 -5.87
C GLU A 79 5.68 -10.54 -5.62
N ARG A 80 6.15 -9.45 -5.04
CA ARG A 80 7.57 -9.23 -4.77
C ARG A 80 8.02 -9.70 -3.39
N GLY A 81 7.16 -10.37 -2.65
CA GLY A 81 7.51 -10.95 -1.36
C GLY A 81 7.28 -10.03 -0.17
N PHE A 82 6.55 -8.94 -0.35
CA PHE A 82 6.21 -8.04 0.75
C PHE A 82 4.77 -8.25 1.18
N HIS A 83 4.48 -7.88 2.40
CA HIS A 83 3.12 -7.87 2.93
C HIS A 83 2.69 -6.41 3.10
N ALA A 84 1.70 -5.99 2.35
CA ALA A 84 1.20 -4.62 2.37
C ALA A 84 -0.19 -4.55 3.01
N VAL A 85 -0.37 -3.63 3.95
CA VAL A 85 -1.65 -3.35 4.58
C VAL A 85 -1.92 -1.87 4.44
N VAL A 86 -3.13 -1.51 4.01
CA VAL A 86 -3.53 -0.12 3.85
C VAL A 86 -4.71 0.17 4.74
N ASP A 87 -4.57 1.16 5.63
CA ASP A 87 -5.64 1.61 6.51
C ASP A 87 -6.02 3.05 6.17
N LEU A 88 -7.31 3.33 6.20
CA LEU A 88 -7.82 4.68 6.02
C LEU A 88 -8.05 5.32 7.39
N HIS A 89 -7.43 6.47 7.60
CA HIS A 89 -7.63 7.28 8.79
C HIS A 89 -8.27 8.60 8.41
N ARG A 90 -9.29 9.01 9.15
CA ARG A 90 -9.90 10.32 9.01
C ARG A 90 -9.45 11.17 10.19
N ILE A 91 -8.82 12.30 9.87
CA ILE A 91 -8.24 13.20 10.85
C ILE A 91 -8.95 14.54 10.74
N GLU A 92 -9.31 15.12 11.88
CA GLU A 92 -9.82 16.48 11.91
C GLU A 92 -8.65 17.45 11.99
N VAL A 93 -8.61 18.37 11.04
CA VAL A 93 -7.54 19.37 10.94
C VAL A 93 -8.17 20.73 11.18
N PRO A 94 -7.65 21.55 12.14
CA PRO A 94 -8.12 22.89 12.32
C PRO A 94 -7.92 23.71 11.04
N GLU A 95 -9.00 24.32 10.57
CA GLU A 95 -8.95 25.11 9.36
C GLU A 95 -8.91 26.59 9.66
N ARG A 96 -9.75 26.99 10.60
CA ARG A 96 -9.91 28.40 10.90
C ARG A 96 -10.53 28.60 12.29
N PHE A 97 -10.09 29.62 13.00
CA PHE A 97 -10.71 30.05 14.26
C PHE A 97 -11.72 31.16 13.98
N ASP A 98 -12.95 30.99 14.46
CA ASP A 98 -13.99 31.97 14.33
C ASP A 98 -13.99 32.87 15.55
N LEU A 99 -13.56 34.10 15.37
CA LEU A 99 -13.46 35.07 16.46
C LEU A 99 -14.83 35.47 17.04
N THR A 100 -15.88 35.35 16.22
CA THR A 100 -17.23 35.74 16.65
C THR A 100 -17.84 34.73 17.61
N SER A 101 -17.72 33.45 17.28
CA SER A 101 -18.32 32.37 18.08
C SER A 101 -17.33 31.74 19.06
N GLY A 102 -16.04 32.00 18.92
CA GLY A 102 -15.01 31.36 19.71
C GLY A 102 -14.77 29.91 19.36
N LEU A 103 -15.29 29.42 18.23
CA LEU A 103 -15.18 28.04 17.78
C LEU A 103 -14.10 27.88 16.74
N ILE A 104 -13.48 26.69 16.74
CA ILE A 104 -12.53 26.30 15.72
C ILE A 104 -13.28 25.49 14.69
N LYS A 105 -13.23 25.93 13.43
CA LYS A 105 -13.75 25.13 12.32
C LYS A 105 -12.70 24.13 11.90
N CYS A 106 -13.10 22.87 11.87
CA CYS A 106 -12.25 21.76 11.45
C CYS A 106 -12.77 21.17 10.14
N ARG A 107 -11.88 20.64 9.35
CA ARG A 107 -12.24 19.84 8.19
C ARG A 107 -11.73 18.42 8.40
N THR A 108 -12.43 17.45 7.80
CA THR A 108 -12.00 16.07 7.84
C THR A 108 -11.04 15.82 6.68
N LYS A 109 -9.91 15.23 7.00
CA LYS A 109 -8.87 14.90 6.04
C LYS A 109 -8.68 13.40 6.02
N LYS A 110 -8.62 12.81 4.82
CA LYS A 110 -8.33 11.39 4.66
C LYS A 110 -6.84 11.17 4.54
N VAL A 111 -6.31 10.27 5.36
CA VAL A 111 -4.91 9.87 5.29
C VAL A 111 -4.87 8.36 5.19
N TYR A 112 -4.18 7.85 4.18
CA TYR A 112 -3.94 6.43 4.03
C TYR A 112 -2.62 6.09 4.69
N ARG A 113 -2.65 5.11 5.58
CA ARG A 113 -1.45 4.56 6.21
C ARG A 113 -1.14 3.24 5.54
N ILE A 114 0.00 3.19 4.87
CA ILE A 114 0.47 2.01 4.17
C ILE A 114 1.59 1.40 4.98
N GLN A 115 1.42 0.15 5.40
CA GLN A 115 2.44 -0.58 6.13
C GLN A 115 2.99 -1.68 5.23
N ILE A 116 4.28 -1.64 4.97
CA ILE A 116 4.97 -2.63 4.14
C ILE A 116 5.88 -3.44 5.04
N ARG A 117 5.63 -4.74 5.13
CA ARG A 117 6.44 -5.68 5.88
C ARG A 117 7.23 -6.55 4.93
N PHE A 118 8.46 -6.83 5.28
CA PHE A 118 9.34 -7.67 4.50
C PHE A 118 9.12 -9.12 4.93
N GLN A 119 8.52 -9.93 4.07
CA GLN A 119 8.19 -11.31 4.41
C GLN A 119 9.43 -12.16 4.69
N GLY A 120 10.55 -11.80 4.12
CA GLY A 120 11.79 -12.52 4.36
C GLY A 120 12.58 -12.05 5.57
N SER A 121 12.06 -11.09 6.33
CA SER A 121 12.81 -10.48 7.44
C SER A 121 13.16 -11.47 8.54
N GLU A 122 12.32 -12.46 8.76
CA GLU A 122 12.55 -13.49 9.76
C GLU A 122 13.76 -14.39 9.44
N ILE A 123 14.17 -14.44 8.20
CA ILE A 123 15.33 -15.24 7.78
C ILE A 123 16.61 -14.70 8.37
N ARG A 124 16.68 -13.42 8.68
CA ARG A 124 17.88 -12.77 9.20
C ARG A 124 18.27 -13.21 10.59
N ARG A 125 17.43 -13.95 11.26
CA ARG A 125 17.70 -14.40 12.62
C ARG A 125 18.63 -15.60 12.68
N GLY A 126 18.97 -16.10 11.54
CA GLY A 126 19.87 -17.23 11.45
C GLY A 126 21.19 -16.99 12.12
#